data_aa2d523e0527b885cefe527173315cfd
#
_entry.id   aa2d523e0527b885cefe527173315cfd
#
_cell.length_a   1.000
_cell.length_b   1.000
_cell.length_c   1.000
_cell.angle_alpha   90.00
_cell.angle_beta   90.00
_cell.angle_gamma   90.00
#
_symmetry.space_group_name_H-M   'P 1'
#
loop_
_entity.id
_entity.type
_entity.pdbx_description
1 polymer ?
#
loop_
_entity_poly.entity_id
_entity_poly.type
_entity_poly.pdbx_seq_one_letter_code
_entity_poly.pdbx_strand_id
1 'polypeptide(L)'
;LAPGNNVYSSVAGDGYSELSGSSMSAPMVTGAIGILHQMWPHMKGENLVKLVLNTADTNINGYDENTHGQGMLDLDEATLPQGAVGIPTTGRVDGTITTLNNTYFATGSSSAFSSLSNLKIMVLDDYDRDYYLNLGNGYTVIDNRKYSDVDMLMANNNTFLPINQSYGSFTQGGQYDLANNYNFGIYTGENGGGDYSLNVGKNFMLNKNFKLKTNIGQMSEQDTWLGNSSDGVLAVGDNNNTNFANIGVEYLIGNNVLSLNHTRGKTDINTANGSLIKNFSDINTESYRLAYEIHKDTHTTFGWSFSLPSHITSGSMDLEVAESVNLDGTINYTNINSDLTQTTKEKNIGFFYSKSPEHDLDASFNFSAEYRQDVAGKDGNDGINVGINYMKKLSLACGIPDTGLNFLDSKIKKLKFLKNPKCYKDDGTLKANLYNNNTNDHVEKHGLVYDLETDMFVPVKEK
;
A
#
# COMPACT_ATOMS: atom_id res chain seq x y z
N LEU A 1 47.89 10.12 13.01
CA LEU A 1 48.81 9.45 13.97
C LEU A 1 48.64 7.94 13.87
N ALA A 2 49.68 7.19 14.30
CA ALA A 2 49.63 5.75 14.49
C ALA A 2 50.61 5.34 15.60
N PRO A 3 50.46 4.17 16.22
CA PRO A 3 51.38 3.69 17.26
C PRO A 3 52.82 3.71 16.75
N GLY A 4 53.71 4.33 17.50
CA GLY A 4 55.11 4.51 17.14
C GLY A 4 56.07 4.54 18.32
N ASN A 5 55.62 4.14 19.52
CA ASN A 5 56.40 4.10 20.72
C ASN A 5 56.59 2.64 21.17
N ASN A 6 57.83 2.25 21.41
CA ASN A 6 58.22 0.87 21.85
C ASN A 6 57.65 -0.22 20.93
N VAL A 7 57.75 0.01 19.63
CA VAL A 7 57.30 -0.97 18.65
C VAL A 7 58.34 -2.07 18.53
N TYR A 8 57.97 -3.31 18.90
CA TYR A 8 58.81 -4.49 18.78
C TYR A 8 58.77 -5.01 17.33
N SER A 9 59.93 -5.02 16.68
CA SER A 9 60.05 -5.44 15.29
C SER A 9 61.45 -6.00 14.99
N SER A 10 61.59 -6.59 13.82
CA SER A 10 62.87 -7.11 13.33
C SER A 10 63.89 -5.98 13.11
N VAL A 11 65.16 -6.26 13.43
CA VAL A 11 66.29 -5.36 13.19
C VAL A 11 67.36 -6.09 12.40
N ALA A 12 68.32 -5.34 11.84
CA ALA A 12 69.43 -5.90 11.12
C ALA A 12 70.23 -6.90 11.99
N GLY A 13 70.67 -8.00 11.41
CA GLY A 13 71.44 -9.05 12.09
C GLY A 13 70.57 -10.13 12.74
N ASP A 14 69.38 -10.44 12.17
CA ASP A 14 68.45 -11.50 12.58
C ASP A 14 67.90 -11.34 14.04
N GLY A 15 67.89 -10.12 14.55
CA GLY A 15 67.40 -9.80 15.87
C GLY A 15 66.05 -9.11 15.86
N TYR A 16 65.54 -8.89 17.10
CA TYR A 16 64.35 -8.11 17.36
C TYR A 16 64.64 -7.06 18.43
N SER A 17 64.06 -5.87 18.31
CA SER A 17 64.24 -4.79 19.31
C SER A 17 63.01 -3.91 19.32
N GLU A 18 62.80 -3.22 20.45
CA GLU A 18 61.85 -2.15 20.57
C GLU A 18 62.46 -0.84 20.12
N LEU A 19 61.80 -0.19 19.14
CA LEU A 19 62.18 1.11 18.62
C LEU A 19 61.01 2.10 18.70
N SER A 20 61.33 3.37 18.83
CA SER A 20 60.32 4.46 18.88
C SER A 20 60.61 5.50 17.83
N GLY A 21 59.58 5.98 17.18
CA GLY A 21 59.68 7.06 16.18
C GLY A 21 58.57 7.00 15.13
N SER A 22 58.47 8.06 14.32
CA SER A 22 57.55 8.12 13.19
C SER A 22 57.86 7.06 12.11
N SER A 23 59.11 6.62 12.04
CA SER A 23 59.51 5.50 11.18
C SER A 23 58.89 4.16 11.58
N MET A 24 58.40 4.03 12.83
CA MET A 24 57.68 2.84 13.30
C MET A 24 56.19 3.00 13.11
N SER A 25 55.65 4.23 13.14
CA SER A 25 54.25 4.53 12.85
C SER A 25 53.88 4.38 11.35
N ALA A 26 54.81 4.74 10.45
CA ALA A 26 54.54 4.71 9.01
C ALA A 26 54.15 3.29 8.49
N PRO A 27 54.88 2.20 8.85
CA PRO A 27 54.48 0.84 8.42
C PRO A 27 53.15 0.39 9.05
N MET A 28 52.73 0.92 10.20
CA MET A 28 51.41 0.65 10.78
C MET A 28 50.32 1.19 9.87
N VAL A 29 50.44 2.43 9.38
CA VAL A 29 49.51 3.02 8.42
C VAL A 29 49.52 2.24 7.10
N THR A 30 50.70 1.87 6.62
CA THR A 30 50.84 1.08 5.40
C THR A 30 50.15 -0.28 5.51
N GLY A 31 50.32 -0.96 6.68
CA GLY A 31 49.63 -2.23 6.98
C GLY A 31 48.12 -2.07 7.03
N ALA A 32 47.63 -1.01 7.64
CA ALA A 32 46.19 -0.67 7.71
C ALA A 32 45.62 -0.48 6.30
N ILE A 33 46.27 0.29 5.44
CA ILE A 33 45.85 0.48 4.05
C ILE A 33 45.88 -0.86 3.30
N GLY A 34 46.88 -1.73 3.55
CA GLY A 34 46.96 -3.06 2.97
C GLY A 34 45.78 -3.95 3.37
N ILE A 35 45.36 -3.90 4.61
CA ILE A 35 44.17 -4.62 5.11
C ILE A 35 42.90 -4.11 4.42
N LEU A 36 42.69 -2.80 4.36
CA LEU A 36 41.53 -2.19 3.69
C LEU A 36 41.52 -2.53 2.20
N HIS A 37 42.67 -2.50 1.53
CA HIS A 37 42.78 -2.90 0.14
C HIS A 37 42.55 -4.40 -0.10
N GLN A 38 42.86 -5.24 0.87
CA GLN A 38 42.52 -6.67 0.81
C GLN A 38 41.03 -6.91 0.95
N MET A 39 40.34 -6.10 1.77
CA MET A 39 38.88 -6.15 1.93
C MET A 39 38.17 -5.64 0.67
N TRP A 40 38.63 -4.55 0.09
CA TRP A 40 38.07 -3.91 -1.11
C TRP A 40 39.13 -3.72 -2.21
N PRO A 41 39.49 -4.79 -2.94
CA PRO A 41 40.61 -4.76 -3.91
C PRO A 41 40.36 -3.81 -5.10
N HIS A 42 39.11 -3.45 -5.39
CA HIS A 42 38.74 -2.54 -6.46
C HIS A 42 38.91 -1.04 -6.04
N MET A 43 39.13 -0.74 -4.76
CA MET A 43 39.34 0.62 -4.31
C MET A 43 40.61 1.25 -4.90
N LYS A 44 40.48 2.48 -5.37
CA LYS A 44 41.60 3.30 -5.79
C LYS A 44 42.44 3.72 -4.60
N GLY A 45 43.77 3.74 -4.73
CA GLY A 45 44.68 4.13 -3.65
C GLY A 45 44.38 5.51 -3.04
N GLU A 46 43.90 6.47 -3.85
CA GLU A 46 43.46 7.77 -3.38
C GLU A 46 42.29 7.67 -2.37
N ASN A 47 41.30 6.82 -2.67
CA ASN A 47 40.15 6.61 -1.80
C ASN A 47 40.53 5.90 -0.50
N LEU A 48 41.46 4.95 -0.56
CA LEU A 48 42.03 4.29 0.65
C LEU A 48 42.72 5.31 1.57
N VAL A 49 43.51 6.22 1.04
CA VAL A 49 44.16 7.28 1.82
C VAL A 49 43.13 8.23 2.42
N LYS A 50 42.16 8.71 1.62
CA LYS A 50 41.06 9.57 2.10
C LYS A 50 40.27 8.89 3.22
N LEU A 51 39.93 7.60 3.05
CA LEU A 51 39.21 6.83 4.06
C LEU A 51 39.96 6.82 5.40
N VAL A 52 41.23 6.41 5.40
CA VAL A 52 42.05 6.36 6.62
C VAL A 52 42.21 7.72 7.30
N LEU A 53 42.26 8.81 6.52
CA LEU A 53 42.34 10.17 7.09
C LEU A 53 41.00 10.64 7.66
N ASN A 54 39.90 10.38 6.97
CA ASN A 54 38.59 10.87 7.36
C ASN A 54 37.96 10.05 8.51
N THR A 55 38.41 8.82 8.72
CA THR A 55 37.96 7.94 9.83
C THR A 55 38.92 7.94 11.01
N ALA A 56 39.96 8.78 11.00
CA ALA A 56 40.92 8.86 12.09
C ALA A 56 40.23 9.39 13.37
N ASP A 57 40.51 8.74 14.53
CA ASP A 57 39.95 9.11 15.82
C ASP A 57 40.54 10.43 16.33
N THR A 58 39.67 11.40 16.53
CA THR A 58 39.99 12.71 17.12
C THR A 58 39.69 12.77 18.62
N ASN A 59 39.16 11.70 19.23
CA ASN A 59 38.88 11.62 20.64
C ASN A 59 40.13 11.32 21.48
N ILE A 60 41.22 12.05 21.20
CA ILE A 60 42.50 11.97 21.84
C ILE A 60 42.55 13.08 22.88
N ASN A 61 43.03 12.77 24.10
CA ASN A 61 43.18 13.78 25.15
C ASN A 61 44.14 14.90 24.72
N GLY A 62 43.64 16.13 24.65
CA GLY A 62 44.40 17.28 24.18
C GLY A 62 44.55 17.34 22.67
N TYR A 63 43.61 16.77 21.91
CA TYR A 63 43.62 16.84 20.45
C TYR A 63 43.71 18.28 19.93
N ASP A 64 44.67 18.48 19.00
CA ASP A 64 44.90 19.72 18.27
C ASP A 64 45.33 19.34 16.85
N GLU A 65 44.57 19.76 15.85
CA GLU A 65 44.78 19.40 14.45
C GLU A 65 46.17 19.79 13.93
N ASN A 66 46.73 20.93 14.41
CA ASN A 66 48.08 21.35 14.01
C ASN A 66 49.18 20.40 14.53
N THR A 67 48.92 19.68 15.60
CA THR A 67 49.88 18.77 16.25
C THR A 67 49.59 17.31 15.90
N HIS A 68 48.30 16.94 15.85
CA HIS A 68 47.86 15.54 15.69
C HIS A 68 47.38 15.20 14.29
N GLY A 69 47.29 16.21 13.37
CA GLY A 69 46.73 16.03 12.04
C GLY A 69 45.28 15.58 12.09
N GLN A 70 44.89 14.64 11.25
CA GLN A 70 43.51 14.14 11.16
C GLN A 70 43.10 13.25 12.36
N GLY A 71 44.03 12.85 13.21
CA GLY A 71 43.76 12.00 14.38
C GLY A 71 44.56 10.72 14.44
N MET A 72 44.16 9.79 15.29
CA MET A 72 44.77 8.47 15.44
C MET A 72 44.17 7.49 14.43
N LEU A 73 44.98 6.68 13.80
CA LEU A 73 44.55 5.58 12.92
C LEU A 73 43.50 4.72 13.63
N ASP A 74 42.31 4.65 13.03
CA ASP A 74 41.18 3.83 13.52
C ASP A 74 40.68 2.91 12.38
N LEU A 75 41.00 1.63 12.51
CA LEU A 75 40.54 0.62 11.56
C LEU A 75 39.10 0.18 11.82
N ASP A 76 38.63 0.28 13.06
CA ASP A 76 37.27 -0.09 13.39
C ASP A 76 36.31 0.86 12.64
N GLU A 77 36.52 2.19 12.79
CA GLU A 77 35.74 3.17 12.06
C GLU A 77 35.95 3.08 10.54
N ALA A 78 37.20 2.86 10.10
CA ALA A 78 37.51 2.73 8.68
C ALA A 78 36.84 1.51 7.98
N THR A 79 36.45 0.48 8.74
CA THR A 79 35.75 -0.69 8.17
C THR A 79 34.23 -0.57 8.17
N LEU A 80 33.67 0.41 8.88
CA LEU A 80 32.23 0.71 8.85
C LEU A 80 31.85 1.48 7.57
N PRO A 81 30.58 1.34 7.09
CA PRO A 81 30.10 2.15 5.97
C PRO A 81 30.21 3.65 6.28
N GLN A 82 30.70 4.42 5.32
CA GLN A 82 30.85 5.86 5.46
C GLN A 82 29.89 6.60 4.53
N GLY A 83 29.16 7.57 5.09
CA GLY A 83 28.20 8.38 4.36
C GLY A 83 26.89 7.63 4.06
N ALA A 84 26.26 7.99 2.94
CA ALA A 84 25.00 7.40 2.52
C ALA A 84 25.23 6.06 1.81
N VAL A 85 24.52 5.02 2.23
CA VAL A 85 24.56 3.71 1.54
C VAL A 85 23.41 3.60 0.55
N GLY A 86 23.68 2.97 -0.60
CA GLY A 86 22.68 2.80 -1.64
C GLY A 86 22.97 1.63 -2.57
N ILE A 87 21.96 1.25 -3.36
CA ILE A 87 22.13 0.25 -4.41
C ILE A 87 22.79 0.88 -5.63
N PRO A 88 23.74 0.20 -6.27
CA PRO A 88 24.31 0.67 -7.53
C PRO A 88 23.25 0.56 -8.65
N THR A 89 23.12 1.62 -9.44
CA THR A 89 22.20 1.69 -10.59
C THR A 89 22.90 1.63 -11.94
N THR A 90 24.22 1.71 -11.93
CA THR A 90 25.08 1.52 -13.10
C THR A 90 25.96 0.31 -12.86
N GLY A 91 26.44 -0.32 -13.91
CA GLY A 91 27.28 -1.54 -13.81
C GLY A 91 28.69 -1.33 -13.21
N ARG A 92 28.91 -0.25 -12.44
CA ARG A 92 30.22 0.10 -11.85
C ARG A 92 30.06 0.73 -10.48
N VAL A 93 31.04 0.49 -9.60
CA VAL A 93 31.08 1.03 -8.23
C VAL A 93 31.19 2.55 -8.18
N ASP A 94 31.91 3.17 -9.15
CA ASP A 94 32.08 4.61 -9.27
C ASP A 94 30.93 5.30 -10.04
N GLY A 95 29.79 4.61 -10.18
CA GLY A 95 28.58 5.12 -10.82
C GLY A 95 27.60 5.75 -9.85
N THR A 96 26.36 5.90 -10.31
CA THR A 96 25.26 6.42 -9.47
C THR A 96 24.71 5.34 -8.57
N ILE A 97 24.28 5.73 -7.37
CA ILE A 97 23.57 4.89 -6.41
C ILE A 97 22.17 5.44 -6.15
N THR A 98 21.21 4.58 -5.86
CA THR A 98 19.94 4.96 -5.21
C THR A 98 20.08 4.69 -3.72
N THR A 99 19.96 5.74 -2.90
CA THR A 99 20.12 5.60 -1.45
C THR A 99 19.03 4.75 -0.82
N LEU A 100 19.37 4.05 0.28
CA LEU A 100 18.40 3.24 1.04
C LEU A 100 17.47 4.07 1.94
N ASN A 101 17.57 5.39 1.95
CA ASN A 101 16.75 6.26 2.76
C ASN A 101 15.26 6.00 2.48
N ASN A 102 14.47 5.85 3.55
CA ASN A 102 13.03 5.58 3.48
C ASN A 102 12.64 4.29 2.75
N THR A 103 13.56 3.34 2.57
CA THR A 103 13.22 2.06 1.92
C THR A 103 12.35 1.21 2.84
N TYR A 104 11.14 0.90 2.37
CA TYR A 104 10.24 -0.04 3.03
C TYR A 104 9.35 -0.78 2.01
N PHE A 105 8.78 -1.89 2.45
CA PHE A 105 7.72 -2.62 1.75
C PHE A 105 6.69 -3.09 2.77
N ALA A 106 5.49 -2.53 2.70
CA ALA A 106 4.37 -2.85 3.57
C ALA A 106 3.28 -3.60 2.80
N THR A 107 2.88 -4.76 3.28
CA THR A 107 1.96 -5.65 2.57
C THR A 107 0.88 -6.23 3.47
N GLY A 108 -0.35 -6.32 2.93
CA GLY A 108 -1.44 -7.13 3.47
C GLY A 108 -1.46 -8.59 2.96
N SER A 109 -0.41 -9.03 2.26
CA SER A 109 -0.31 -10.34 1.59
C SER A 109 1.01 -11.05 1.96
N SER A 110 1.24 -11.26 3.25
CA SER A 110 2.52 -11.71 3.82
C SER A 110 3.12 -12.94 3.12
N SER A 111 2.32 -13.98 2.85
CA SER A 111 2.85 -15.20 2.24
C SER A 111 3.32 -15.02 0.79
N ALA A 112 2.76 -14.05 0.07
CA ALA A 112 3.17 -13.71 -1.29
C ALA A 112 4.55 -13.03 -1.34
N PHE A 113 4.89 -12.24 -0.30
CA PHE A 113 6.12 -11.45 -0.25
C PHE A 113 7.14 -11.96 0.77
N SER A 114 7.01 -13.20 1.21
CA SER A 114 7.92 -13.80 2.20
C SER A 114 9.39 -13.84 1.73
N SER A 115 9.65 -13.87 0.42
CA SER A 115 11.00 -13.80 -0.15
C SER A 115 11.72 -12.49 0.18
N LEU A 116 11.00 -11.37 0.33
CA LEU A 116 11.57 -10.08 0.70
C LEU A 116 12.08 -10.05 2.16
N SER A 117 11.52 -10.85 3.05
CA SER A 117 11.89 -10.86 4.47
C SER A 117 13.33 -11.28 4.73
N ASN A 118 13.95 -11.97 3.79
CA ASN A 118 15.32 -12.47 3.87
C ASN A 118 16.21 -12.02 2.69
N LEU A 119 15.76 -11.01 1.94
CA LEU A 119 16.47 -10.52 0.78
C LEU A 119 17.78 -9.84 1.21
N LYS A 120 18.90 -10.44 0.86
CA LYS A 120 20.23 -9.83 1.00
C LYS A 120 20.57 -9.07 -0.26
N ILE A 121 21.00 -7.84 -0.11
CA ILE A 121 21.42 -6.96 -1.20
C ILE A 121 22.83 -6.44 -0.94
N MET A 122 23.57 -6.23 -2.01
CA MET A 122 24.82 -5.48 -1.98
C MET A 122 24.52 -3.99 -2.11
N VAL A 123 25.15 -3.20 -1.29
CA VAL A 123 25.07 -1.73 -1.30
C VAL A 123 26.47 -1.15 -1.36
N LEU A 124 26.59 0.05 -1.87
CA LEU A 124 27.81 0.84 -1.89
C LEU A 124 27.72 2.01 -0.92
N ASP A 125 28.85 2.39 -0.33
CA ASP A 125 29.00 3.61 0.47
C ASP A 125 29.67 4.74 -0.34
N ASP A 126 29.93 5.89 0.31
CA ASP A 126 30.54 7.07 -0.33
C ASP A 126 31.97 6.85 -0.83
N TYR A 127 32.61 5.73 -0.48
CA TYR A 127 33.94 5.33 -0.94
C TYR A 127 33.92 4.20 -1.98
N ASP A 128 32.76 3.93 -2.58
CA ASP A 128 32.53 2.86 -3.55
C ASP A 128 32.78 1.45 -2.99
N ARG A 129 32.65 1.27 -1.66
CA ARG A 129 32.87 -0.03 -0.99
C ARG A 129 31.59 -0.82 -0.89
N ASP A 130 31.68 -2.11 -1.17
CA ASP A 130 30.55 -3.02 -1.10
C ASP A 130 30.32 -3.54 0.33
N TYR A 131 29.05 -3.51 0.73
CA TYR A 131 28.53 -4.10 1.96
C TYR A 131 27.29 -4.92 1.64
N TYR A 132 26.95 -5.85 2.55
CA TYR A 132 25.80 -6.73 2.37
C TYR A 132 24.80 -6.50 3.48
N LEU A 133 23.61 -6.05 3.14
CA LEU A 133 22.54 -5.77 4.06
C LEU A 133 21.35 -6.71 3.86
N ASN A 134 20.62 -7.00 4.93
CA ASN A 134 19.35 -7.68 4.83
C ASN A 134 18.23 -6.63 4.68
N LEU A 135 17.64 -6.54 3.50
CA LEU A 135 16.55 -5.62 3.19
C LEU A 135 15.24 -5.99 3.91
N GLY A 136 15.13 -7.21 4.41
CA GLY A 136 13.98 -7.68 5.18
C GLY A 136 13.66 -6.87 6.44
N ASN A 137 14.60 -6.07 6.93
CA ASN A 137 14.35 -5.11 8.03
C ASN A 137 13.35 -4.01 7.63
N GLY A 138 13.21 -3.69 6.34
CA GLY A 138 12.20 -2.77 5.79
C GLY A 138 10.90 -3.46 5.39
N TYR A 139 10.80 -4.79 5.49
CA TYR A 139 9.60 -5.54 5.17
C TYR A 139 8.66 -5.58 6.37
N THR A 140 7.42 -5.14 6.18
CA THR A 140 6.42 -5.09 7.24
C THR A 140 5.11 -5.67 6.77
N VAL A 141 4.53 -6.57 7.57
CA VAL A 141 3.18 -7.08 7.35
C VAL A 141 2.19 -6.16 8.05
N ILE A 142 1.26 -5.60 7.30
CA ILE A 142 0.24 -4.68 7.80
C ILE A 142 -1.15 -5.26 7.60
N ASP A 143 -2.05 -4.96 8.51
CA ASP A 143 -3.50 -5.12 8.26
C ASP A 143 -4.01 -3.80 7.68
N ASN A 144 -4.04 -3.71 6.38
CA ASN A 144 -4.45 -2.51 5.65
C ASN A 144 -5.95 -2.42 5.37
N ARG A 145 -6.76 -3.37 5.89
CA ARG A 145 -8.19 -3.33 5.70
C ARG A 145 -8.87 -2.36 6.66
N LYS A 146 -9.53 -1.35 6.11
CA LYS A 146 -10.25 -0.31 6.87
C LYS A 146 -11.59 -0.81 7.42
N TYR A 147 -12.21 -1.77 6.77
CA TYR A 147 -13.52 -2.30 7.12
C TYR A 147 -13.50 -3.82 7.19
N SER A 148 -14.23 -4.40 8.14
CA SER A 148 -14.46 -5.84 8.16
C SER A 148 -15.35 -6.27 6.99
N ASP A 149 -15.27 -7.53 6.58
CA ASP A 149 -16.16 -8.07 5.54
C ASP A 149 -17.63 -8.00 5.96
N VAL A 150 -17.89 -8.07 7.26
CA VAL A 150 -19.23 -7.97 7.85
C VAL A 150 -19.75 -6.53 7.80
N ASP A 151 -18.92 -5.53 8.10
CA ASP A 151 -19.32 -4.13 7.97
C ASP A 151 -19.63 -3.78 6.52
N MET A 152 -18.85 -4.32 5.60
CA MET A 152 -19.09 -4.18 4.17
C MET A 152 -20.38 -4.87 3.71
N LEU A 153 -20.72 -6.02 4.29
CA LEU A 153 -21.98 -6.70 4.00
C LEU A 153 -23.18 -5.87 4.48
N MET A 154 -23.09 -5.30 5.68
CA MET A 154 -24.17 -4.47 6.25
C MET A 154 -24.34 -3.15 5.52
N ALA A 155 -23.26 -2.53 5.05
CA ALA A 155 -23.32 -1.26 4.32
C ALA A 155 -24.08 -1.38 3.00
N ASN A 156 -24.18 -2.58 2.44
CA ASN A 156 -24.70 -2.79 1.10
C ASN A 156 -25.61 -4.01 1.00
N ASN A 157 -26.84 -3.88 1.50
CA ASN A 157 -27.83 -4.95 1.36
C ASN A 157 -28.07 -5.42 -0.10
N ASN A 158 -27.56 -4.73 -1.11
CA ASN A 158 -27.81 -5.02 -2.52
C ASN A 158 -26.63 -4.87 -3.45
N THR A 159 -25.45 -4.44 -3.00
CA THR A 159 -24.38 -4.09 -3.89
C THR A 159 -23.09 -4.78 -3.54
N PHE A 160 -22.44 -5.25 -4.58
CA PHE A 160 -21.09 -5.78 -4.51
C PHE A 160 -20.11 -4.65 -4.14
N LEU A 161 -19.28 -4.90 -3.16
CA LEU A 161 -18.18 -4.01 -2.83
C LEU A 161 -16.98 -4.35 -3.72
N PRO A 162 -16.44 -3.38 -4.43
CA PRO A 162 -15.26 -3.62 -5.24
C PRO A 162 -14.09 -4.08 -4.37
N ILE A 163 -13.19 -4.84 -4.96
CA ILE A 163 -11.98 -5.39 -4.36
C ILE A 163 -11.16 -4.33 -3.59
N ASN A 164 -11.18 -3.10 -4.06
CA ASN A 164 -10.47 -1.95 -3.52
C ASN A 164 -10.91 -1.51 -2.11
N GLN A 165 -12.16 -1.75 -1.71
CA GLN A 165 -12.58 -1.39 -0.34
C GLN A 165 -11.93 -2.27 0.73
N SER A 166 -11.43 -3.43 0.34
CA SER A 166 -10.65 -4.30 1.23
C SER A 166 -9.27 -3.73 1.56
N TYR A 167 -8.75 -2.79 0.77
CA TYR A 167 -7.36 -2.32 0.87
C TYR A 167 -7.18 -0.91 1.43
N GLY A 168 -8.22 -0.24 1.88
CA GLY A 168 -8.10 1.02 2.63
C GLY A 168 -7.67 2.27 1.85
N SER A 169 -7.24 2.14 0.59
CA SER A 169 -6.81 3.28 -0.24
C SER A 169 -7.96 4.20 -0.65
N PHE A 170 -9.20 3.69 -0.64
CA PHE A 170 -10.38 4.40 -1.11
C PHE A 170 -11.32 4.70 0.05
N THR A 171 -11.38 5.96 0.44
CA THR A 171 -12.08 6.40 1.65
C THR A 171 -13.32 7.21 1.38
N GLN A 172 -13.48 7.72 0.16
CA GLN A 172 -14.60 8.54 -0.26
C GLN A 172 -15.29 7.90 -1.46
N GLY A 173 -16.59 7.98 -1.51
CA GLY A 173 -17.35 7.46 -2.64
C GLY A 173 -18.58 6.68 -2.22
N GLY A 174 -19.20 6.03 -3.19
CA GLY A 174 -20.40 5.25 -2.95
C GLY A 174 -20.85 4.47 -4.16
N GLN A 175 -21.84 3.64 -3.94
CA GLN A 175 -22.55 2.93 -4.99
C GLN A 175 -23.96 3.46 -5.14
N TYR A 176 -24.38 3.61 -6.37
CA TYR A 176 -25.65 4.22 -6.75
C TYR A 176 -26.47 3.24 -7.58
N ASP A 177 -27.71 2.98 -7.13
CA ASP A 177 -28.65 2.18 -7.88
C ASP A 177 -29.29 3.05 -8.99
N LEU A 178 -29.27 2.52 -10.20
CA LEU A 178 -29.81 3.17 -11.39
C LEU A 178 -31.11 2.48 -11.85
N ALA A 179 -31.78 3.10 -12.80
CA ALA A 179 -32.94 2.48 -13.45
C ALA A 179 -32.60 1.12 -14.08
N ASN A 180 -33.60 0.25 -14.20
CA ASN A 180 -33.49 -1.09 -14.84
C ASN A 180 -32.49 -2.03 -14.15
N ASN A 181 -32.35 -1.92 -12.83
CA ASN A 181 -31.46 -2.76 -12.01
C ASN A 181 -29.97 -2.63 -12.35
N TYR A 182 -29.55 -1.52 -12.97
CA TYR A 182 -28.14 -1.16 -13.08
C TYR A 182 -27.66 -0.54 -11.77
N ASN A 183 -26.39 -0.67 -11.50
CA ASN A 183 -25.72 0.06 -10.43
C ASN A 183 -24.40 0.63 -10.95
N PHE A 184 -23.93 1.68 -10.30
CA PHE A 184 -22.69 2.35 -10.61
C PHE A 184 -21.97 2.71 -9.31
N GLY A 185 -20.71 2.38 -9.21
CA GLY A 185 -19.85 2.71 -8.06
C GLY A 185 -18.73 3.64 -8.47
N ILE A 186 -18.44 4.60 -7.61
CA ILE A 186 -17.29 5.49 -7.73
C ILE A 186 -16.69 5.70 -6.36
N TYR A 187 -15.37 5.57 -6.29
CA TYR A 187 -14.59 5.73 -5.07
C TYR A 187 -13.30 6.46 -5.39
N THR A 188 -12.85 7.29 -4.45
CA THR A 188 -11.60 8.05 -4.54
C THR A 188 -10.78 7.90 -3.27
N GLY A 189 -9.48 8.08 -3.38
CA GLY A 189 -8.56 8.08 -2.25
C GLY A 189 -8.70 9.32 -1.37
N GLU A 190 -8.14 9.27 -0.18
CA GLU A 190 -7.97 10.44 0.70
C GLU A 190 -7.05 11.46 0.03
N ASN A 191 -7.36 12.74 0.17
CA ASN A 191 -6.54 13.86 -0.28
C ASN A 191 -6.44 14.10 -1.80
N GLY A 192 -7.29 13.52 -2.62
CA GLY A 192 -7.29 13.76 -4.07
C GLY A 192 -6.02 13.30 -4.78
N GLY A 193 -5.33 12.30 -4.24
CA GLY A 193 -4.03 11.78 -4.71
C GLY A 193 -4.04 11.06 -6.05
N GLY A 194 -5.14 11.09 -6.80
CA GLY A 194 -5.24 10.43 -8.09
C GLY A 194 -5.79 9.00 -8.04
N ASP A 195 -5.95 8.42 -6.86
CA ASP A 195 -6.57 7.10 -6.68
C ASP A 195 -8.05 7.16 -6.99
N TYR A 196 -8.50 6.28 -7.86
CA TYR A 196 -9.93 6.14 -8.16
C TYR A 196 -10.32 4.71 -8.45
N SER A 197 -11.59 4.39 -8.19
CA SER A 197 -12.21 3.15 -8.63
C SER A 197 -13.58 3.42 -9.21
N LEU A 198 -13.85 2.79 -10.34
CA LEU A 198 -15.10 2.87 -11.06
C LEU A 198 -15.64 1.47 -11.32
N ASN A 199 -16.93 1.29 -11.10
CA ASN A 199 -17.55 0.03 -11.47
C ASN A 199 -18.97 0.25 -11.99
N VAL A 200 -19.43 -0.67 -12.81
CA VAL A 200 -20.80 -0.74 -13.31
C VAL A 200 -21.29 -2.17 -13.21
N GLY A 201 -22.52 -2.33 -12.77
CA GLY A 201 -23.12 -3.64 -12.60
C GLY A 201 -24.57 -3.69 -13.01
N LYS A 202 -25.09 -4.91 -13.05
CA LYS A 202 -26.49 -5.19 -13.31
C LYS A 202 -26.97 -6.35 -12.47
N ASN A 203 -28.18 -6.20 -11.95
CA ASN A 203 -28.89 -7.24 -11.22
C ASN A 203 -29.95 -7.86 -12.13
N PHE A 204 -29.95 -9.19 -12.23
CA PHE A 204 -30.90 -9.96 -13.02
C PHE A 204 -31.79 -10.79 -12.09
N MET A 205 -33.11 -10.56 -12.13
CA MET A 205 -34.07 -11.42 -11.47
C MET A 205 -34.35 -12.62 -12.38
N LEU A 206 -33.75 -13.78 -12.10
CA LEU A 206 -33.94 -14.99 -12.89
C LEU A 206 -35.32 -15.64 -12.61
N ASN A 207 -35.74 -15.55 -11.36
CA ASN A 207 -37.11 -15.92 -10.92
C ASN A 207 -37.43 -15.19 -9.60
N LYS A 208 -38.55 -15.50 -8.96
CA LYS A 208 -39.00 -14.85 -7.74
C LYS A 208 -38.01 -14.97 -6.55
N ASN A 209 -37.22 -16.04 -6.54
CA ASN A 209 -36.34 -16.37 -5.42
C ASN A 209 -34.85 -16.26 -5.78
N PHE A 210 -34.51 -16.11 -7.08
CA PHE A 210 -33.13 -16.19 -7.53
C PHE A 210 -32.73 -14.92 -8.26
N LYS A 211 -31.68 -14.27 -7.76
CA LYS A 211 -31.11 -13.05 -8.31
C LYS A 211 -29.63 -13.26 -8.62
N LEU A 212 -29.24 -12.90 -9.84
CA LEU A 212 -27.84 -12.86 -10.28
C LEU A 212 -27.38 -11.42 -10.27
N LYS A 213 -26.24 -11.14 -9.65
CA LYS A 213 -25.55 -9.85 -9.65
C LYS A 213 -24.29 -9.96 -10.47
N THR A 214 -24.05 -8.99 -11.33
CA THR A 214 -22.80 -8.88 -12.08
C THR A 214 -22.24 -7.48 -11.92
N ASN A 215 -20.92 -7.37 -11.81
CA ASN A 215 -20.25 -6.09 -11.76
C ASN A 215 -18.88 -6.19 -12.43
N ILE A 216 -18.48 -5.16 -13.15
CA ILE A 216 -17.15 -5.01 -13.73
C ILE A 216 -16.64 -3.63 -13.38
N GLY A 217 -15.35 -3.50 -13.18
CA GLY A 217 -14.77 -2.21 -12.82
C GLY A 217 -13.26 -2.16 -13.01
N GLN A 218 -12.76 -0.96 -12.77
CA GLN A 218 -11.34 -0.66 -12.80
C GLN A 218 -11.01 0.23 -11.61
N MET A 219 -9.87 0.00 -11.00
CA MET A 219 -9.25 0.92 -10.05
C MET A 219 -7.85 1.30 -10.51
N SER A 220 -7.41 2.49 -10.13
CA SER A 220 -6.07 3.01 -10.33
C SER A 220 -5.54 3.51 -9.01
N GLU A 221 -4.32 3.12 -8.67
CA GLU A 221 -3.63 3.50 -7.44
C GLU A 221 -2.31 4.19 -7.79
N GLN A 222 -1.96 5.24 -7.02
CA GLN A 222 -0.71 5.97 -7.16
C GLN A 222 0.25 5.47 -6.09
N ASP A 223 1.50 5.18 -6.44
CA ASP A 223 2.55 4.70 -5.51
C ASP A 223 2.19 3.44 -4.68
N THR A 224 1.00 2.90 -4.89
CA THR A 224 0.46 1.73 -4.19
C THR A 224 -0.19 0.77 -5.18
N TRP A 225 -0.46 -0.47 -4.74
CA TRP A 225 -1.18 -1.45 -5.54
C TRP A 225 -1.81 -2.53 -4.63
N LEU A 226 -3.08 -2.77 -4.80
CA LEU A 226 -3.87 -3.70 -3.97
C LEU A 226 -3.64 -3.48 -2.46
N GLY A 227 -3.43 -2.21 -2.05
CA GLY A 227 -3.15 -1.81 -0.68
C GLY A 227 -1.73 -2.11 -0.19
N ASN A 228 -0.84 -2.61 -1.04
CA ASN A 228 0.58 -2.68 -0.73
C ASN A 228 1.21 -1.31 -0.98
N SER A 229 2.13 -0.91 -0.13
CA SER A 229 2.90 0.33 -0.28
C SER A 229 4.39 0.07 -0.13
N SER A 230 5.18 0.78 -0.92
CA SER A 230 6.63 0.64 -0.90
C SER A 230 7.29 1.96 -1.28
N ASP A 231 8.54 2.15 -0.85
CA ASP A 231 9.32 3.35 -1.17
C ASP A 231 10.81 3.02 -1.24
N GLY A 232 11.61 4.01 -1.63
CA GLY A 232 13.05 3.88 -1.80
C GLY A 232 13.43 2.89 -2.89
N VAL A 233 14.33 1.97 -2.59
CA VAL A 233 14.82 0.99 -3.58
C VAL A 233 13.82 -0.13 -3.89
N LEU A 234 12.68 -0.18 -3.21
CA LEU A 234 11.57 -1.09 -3.49
C LEU A 234 10.34 -0.37 -4.07
N ALA A 235 10.46 0.91 -4.40
CA ALA A 235 9.37 1.70 -4.93
C ALA A 235 8.76 1.08 -6.18
N VAL A 236 7.42 1.16 -6.29
CA VAL A 236 6.67 0.91 -7.52
C VAL A 236 6.37 2.24 -8.22
N GLY A 237 5.98 2.18 -9.48
CA GLY A 237 5.59 3.36 -10.24
C GLY A 237 4.14 3.75 -9.99
N ASP A 238 3.77 4.91 -10.53
CA ASP A 238 2.42 5.45 -10.48
C ASP A 238 1.47 4.73 -11.45
N ASN A 239 0.16 4.98 -11.25
CA ASN A 239 -0.92 4.50 -12.11
C ASN A 239 -0.98 2.97 -12.22
N ASN A 240 -0.88 2.28 -11.09
CA ASN A 240 -1.11 0.85 -11.03
C ASN A 240 -2.59 0.54 -11.20
N ASN A 241 -2.92 -0.29 -12.18
CA ASN A 241 -4.29 -0.48 -12.61
C ASN A 241 -4.78 -1.90 -12.32
N THR A 242 -5.93 -2.02 -11.66
CA THR A 242 -6.62 -3.29 -11.45
C THR A 242 -7.96 -3.30 -12.19
N ASN A 243 -8.13 -4.23 -13.10
CA ASN A 243 -9.41 -4.54 -13.71
C ASN A 243 -10.06 -5.70 -12.94
N PHE A 244 -11.33 -5.59 -12.59
CA PHE A 244 -12.00 -6.62 -11.82
C PHE A 244 -13.40 -6.95 -12.33
N ALA A 245 -13.84 -8.16 -12.08
CA ALA A 245 -15.19 -8.63 -12.33
C ALA A 245 -15.73 -9.37 -11.11
N ASN A 246 -17.00 -9.18 -10.83
CA ASN A 246 -17.71 -9.89 -9.76
C ASN A 246 -18.97 -10.58 -10.31
N ILE A 247 -19.22 -11.75 -9.76
CA ILE A 247 -20.49 -12.48 -9.89
C ILE A 247 -21.02 -12.81 -8.52
N GLY A 248 -22.26 -12.40 -8.26
CA GLY A 248 -22.99 -12.70 -7.04
C GLY A 248 -24.30 -13.44 -7.34
N VAL A 249 -24.65 -14.34 -6.45
CA VAL A 249 -25.91 -15.07 -6.51
C VAL A 249 -26.62 -14.89 -5.18
N GLU A 250 -27.90 -14.49 -5.23
CA GLU A 250 -28.77 -14.42 -4.06
C GLU A 250 -29.95 -15.37 -4.23
N TYR A 251 -30.22 -16.17 -3.20
CA TYR A 251 -31.37 -17.04 -3.14
C TYR A 251 -32.23 -16.71 -1.93
N LEU A 252 -33.50 -16.39 -2.18
CA LEU A 252 -34.48 -16.09 -1.15
C LEU A 252 -35.08 -17.37 -0.59
N ILE A 253 -35.02 -17.52 0.73
CA ILE A 253 -35.61 -18.65 1.50
C ILE A 253 -36.64 -18.03 2.45
N GLY A 254 -37.90 -17.93 2.00
CA GLY A 254 -38.90 -17.16 2.73
C GLY A 254 -38.52 -15.67 2.78
N ASN A 255 -38.30 -15.13 3.98
CA ASN A 255 -37.82 -13.76 4.18
C ASN A 255 -36.27 -13.67 4.29
N ASN A 256 -35.57 -14.79 4.25
CA ASN A 256 -34.14 -14.84 4.44
C ASN A 256 -33.40 -14.86 3.10
N VAL A 257 -32.13 -14.47 3.10
CA VAL A 257 -31.30 -14.42 1.89
C VAL A 257 -30.02 -15.22 2.11
N LEU A 258 -29.76 -16.17 1.23
CA LEU A 258 -28.47 -16.82 1.08
C LEU A 258 -27.75 -16.18 -0.09
N SER A 259 -26.53 -15.67 0.12
CA SER A 259 -25.75 -15.03 -0.93
C SER A 259 -24.37 -15.66 -1.08
N LEU A 260 -23.91 -15.80 -2.32
CA LEU A 260 -22.55 -16.18 -2.68
C LEU A 260 -22.00 -15.15 -3.64
N ASN A 261 -20.83 -14.62 -3.36
CA ASN A 261 -20.13 -13.66 -4.22
C ASN A 261 -18.72 -14.18 -4.53
N HIS A 262 -18.30 -13.99 -5.77
CA HIS A 262 -16.95 -14.27 -6.24
C HIS A 262 -16.45 -13.09 -7.04
N THR A 263 -15.24 -12.61 -6.71
CA THR A 263 -14.56 -11.55 -7.45
C THR A 263 -13.24 -12.05 -7.98
N ARG A 264 -12.92 -11.62 -9.18
CA ARG A 264 -11.63 -11.82 -9.81
C ARG A 264 -11.06 -10.49 -10.27
N GLY A 265 -9.78 -10.26 -9.96
CA GLY A 265 -9.03 -9.07 -10.38
C GLY A 265 -7.79 -9.44 -11.16
N LYS A 266 -7.38 -8.53 -12.04
CA LYS A 266 -6.09 -8.55 -12.73
C LYS A 266 -5.45 -7.18 -12.57
N THR A 267 -4.24 -7.15 -12.02
CA THR A 267 -3.50 -5.92 -11.73
C THR A 267 -2.24 -5.85 -12.58
N ASP A 268 -2.08 -4.72 -13.25
CA ASP A 268 -0.87 -4.32 -13.96
C ASP A 268 -0.14 -3.29 -13.08
N ILE A 269 1.14 -3.55 -12.77
CA ILE A 269 1.95 -2.72 -11.88
C ILE A 269 3.10 -2.11 -12.67
N ASN A 270 3.25 -0.80 -12.54
CA ASN A 270 4.36 -0.06 -13.11
C ASN A 270 5.56 -0.11 -12.16
N THR A 271 6.76 -0.13 -12.72
CA THR A 271 8.00 -0.08 -11.95
C THR A 271 8.56 1.33 -11.86
N ALA A 272 9.18 1.67 -10.72
CA ALA A 272 9.84 2.95 -10.54
C ALA A 272 11.29 2.92 -11.05
N ASN A 273 11.76 4.07 -11.54
CA ASN A 273 13.18 4.21 -11.93
C ASN A 273 14.09 4.08 -10.70
N GLY A 274 15.19 3.35 -10.85
CA GLY A 274 16.15 3.16 -9.76
C GLY A 274 15.72 2.14 -8.70
N SER A 275 14.57 1.47 -8.89
CA SER A 275 14.12 0.37 -8.03
C SER A 275 14.87 -0.93 -8.35
N LEU A 276 14.98 -1.79 -7.32
CA LEU A 276 15.39 -3.21 -7.50
C LEU A 276 14.35 -4.00 -8.27
N ILE A 277 13.08 -3.59 -8.19
CA ILE A 277 11.97 -4.24 -8.89
C ILE A 277 12.01 -3.81 -10.35
N LYS A 278 12.26 -4.77 -11.24
CA LYS A 278 12.37 -4.51 -12.69
C LYS A 278 11.11 -4.80 -13.45
N ASN A 279 10.32 -5.77 -12.97
CA ASN A 279 9.10 -6.16 -13.67
C ASN A 279 8.14 -6.87 -12.71
N PHE A 280 6.85 -6.80 -13.06
CA PHE A 280 5.82 -7.68 -12.53
C PHE A 280 5.16 -8.42 -13.69
N SER A 281 4.84 -9.69 -13.50
CA SER A 281 3.86 -10.33 -14.38
C SER A 281 2.46 -9.87 -14.02
N ASP A 282 1.45 -10.21 -14.82
CA ASP A 282 0.05 -10.00 -14.48
C ASP A 282 -0.27 -10.60 -13.10
N ILE A 283 -0.68 -9.77 -12.13
CA ILE A 283 -1.09 -10.21 -10.81
C ILE A 283 -2.59 -10.53 -10.82
N ASN A 284 -2.93 -11.79 -10.64
CA ASN A 284 -4.33 -12.20 -10.55
C ASN A 284 -4.75 -12.36 -9.09
N THR A 285 -5.95 -11.89 -8.77
CA THR A 285 -6.52 -11.99 -7.43
C THR A 285 -7.92 -12.57 -7.48
N GLU A 286 -8.31 -13.24 -6.39
CA GLU A 286 -9.66 -13.76 -6.20
C GLU A 286 -10.15 -13.52 -4.76
N SER A 287 -11.47 -13.38 -4.61
CA SER A 287 -12.14 -13.37 -3.30
C SER A 287 -13.47 -14.09 -3.35
N TYR A 288 -13.88 -14.63 -2.21
CA TYR A 288 -15.14 -15.33 -2.06
C TYR A 288 -15.85 -14.89 -0.79
N ARG A 289 -17.19 -14.79 -0.83
CA ARG A 289 -18.02 -14.55 0.34
C ARG A 289 -19.32 -15.34 0.24
N LEU A 290 -19.61 -16.10 1.29
CA LEU A 290 -20.89 -16.73 1.53
C LEU A 290 -21.55 -16.02 2.73
N ALA A 291 -22.81 -15.61 2.60
CA ALA A 291 -23.53 -15.01 3.73
C ALA A 291 -24.97 -15.54 3.80
N TYR A 292 -25.49 -15.61 5.02
CA TYR A 292 -26.89 -15.91 5.28
C TYR A 292 -27.48 -14.83 6.17
N GLU A 293 -28.50 -14.15 5.64
CA GLU A 293 -29.18 -13.04 6.27
C GLU A 293 -30.61 -13.46 6.67
N ILE A 294 -30.96 -13.19 7.92
CA ILE A 294 -32.26 -13.50 8.51
C ILE A 294 -32.97 -12.18 8.75
N HIS A 295 -34.03 -11.93 7.98
CA HIS A 295 -34.89 -10.76 8.14
C HIS A 295 -36.04 -11.14 9.08
N LYS A 296 -35.88 -10.81 10.38
CA LYS A 296 -36.91 -11.08 11.40
C LYS A 296 -38.17 -10.29 11.15
N ASP A 297 -38.03 -9.03 10.79
CA ASP A 297 -39.07 -8.07 10.46
C ASP A 297 -38.49 -7.00 9.50
N THR A 298 -39.28 -5.98 9.18
CA THR A 298 -38.86 -4.89 8.28
C THR A 298 -37.72 -4.02 8.84
N HIS A 299 -37.45 -4.10 10.15
CA HIS A 299 -36.50 -3.23 10.85
C HIS A 299 -35.28 -4.00 11.38
N THR A 300 -35.35 -5.32 11.45
CA THR A 300 -34.33 -6.12 12.13
C THR A 300 -33.79 -7.20 11.21
N THR A 301 -32.52 -7.13 10.93
CA THR A 301 -31.76 -8.15 10.17
C THR A 301 -30.57 -8.61 10.98
N PHE A 302 -30.29 -9.88 10.97
CA PHE A 302 -29.06 -10.45 11.51
C PHE A 302 -28.59 -11.62 10.64
N GLY A 303 -27.34 -11.95 10.76
CA GLY A 303 -26.80 -13.03 9.96
C GLY A 303 -25.33 -13.32 10.24
N TRP A 304 -24.78 -14.15 9.41
CA TRP A 304 -23.38 -14.54 9.49
C TRP A 304 -22.82 -14.70 8.08
N SER A 305 -21.50 -14.56 8.00
CA SER A 305 -20.77 -14.69 6.78
C SER A 305 -19.51 -15.53 6.97
N PHE A 306 -19.11 -16.18 5.90
CA PHE A 306 -17.79 -16.78 5.74
C PHE A 306 -17.15 -16.14 4.52
N SER A 307 -15.90 -15.67 4.62
CA SER A 307 -15.21 -15.08 3.49
C SER A 307 -13.75 -15.50 3.39
N LEU A 308 -13.29 -15.54 2.16
CA LEU A 308 -11.88 -15.54 1.77
C LEU A 308 -11.64 -14.19 1.11
N PRO A 309 -11.03 -13.24 1.81
CA PRO A 309 -10.72 -11.93 1.26
C PRO A 309 -9.86 -12.02 0.00
N SER A 310 -9.73 -10.91 -0.69
CA SER A 310 -8.90 -10.86 -1.89
C SER A 310 -7.48 -11.33 -1.59
N HIS A 311 -7.02 -12.30 -2.36
CA HIS A 311 -5.70 -12.89 -2.26
C HIS A 311 -5.11 -13.11 -3.66
N ILE A 312 -3.79 -13.09 -3.76
CA ILE A 312 -3.07 -13.27 -5.01
C ILE A 312 -3.08 -14.77 -5.36
N THR A 313 -3.60 -15.11 -6.52
CA THR A 313 -3.70 -16.49 -7.03
C THR A 313 -2.62 -16.84 -8.04
N SER A 314 -2.04 -15.84 -8.69
CA SER A 314 -0.87 -15.97 -9.55
C SER A 314 -0.23 -14.63 -9.82
N GLY A 315 1.04 -14.65 -10.12
CA GLY A 315 1.86 -13.51 -10.45
C GLY A 315 3.29 -13.71 -10.02
N SER A 316 4.20 -12.90 -10.55
CA SER A 316 5.60 -12.89 -10.15
C SER A 316 6.18 -11.49 -10.16
N MET A 317 7.25 -11.32 -9.42
CA MET A 317 8.03 -10.09 -9.33
C MET A 317 9.49 -10.43 -9.65
N ASP A 318 10.07 -9.67 -10.58
CA ASP A 318 11.48 -9.78 -10.96
C ASP A 318 12.28 -8.69 -10.25
N LEU A 319 13.28 -9.12 -9.49
CA LEU A 319 14.24 -8.24 -8.80
C LEU A 319 15.60 -8.40 -9.46
N GLU A 320 16.31 -7.29 -9.70
CA GLU A 320 17.71 -7.28 -10.09
C GLU A 320 18.55 -6.75 -8.94
N VAL A 321 19.38 -7.61 -8.38
CA VAL A 321 20.24 -7.29 -7.24
C VAL A 321 21.71 -7.38 -7.61
N ALA A 322 22.49 -6.43 -7.15
CA ALA A 322 23.94 -6.51 -7.24
C ALA A 322 24.43 -7.64 -6.32
N GLU A 323 25.30 -8.50 -6.84
CA GLU A 323 25.80 -9.72 -6.16
C GLU A 323 27.26 -9.58 -5.73
N SER A 324 28.09 -9.02 -6.59
CA SER A 324 29.54 -8.91 -6.32
C SER A 324 30.20 -7.82 -7.14
N VAL A 325 31.38 -7.39 -6.70
CA VAL A 325 32.24 -6.43 -7.40
C VAL A 325 33.47 -7.13 -7.92
N ASN A 326 33.82 -6.90 -9.19
CA ASN A 326 35.04 -7.37 -9.80
C ASN A 326 36.23 -6.44 -9.45
N LEU A 327 37.45 -6.91 -9.63
CA LEU A 327 38.67 -6.13 -9.36
C LEU A 327 38.78 -4.81 -10.15
N ASP A 328 38.14 -4.74 -11.31
CA ASP A 328 38.11 -3.55 -12.15
C ASP A 328 36.97 -2.56 -11.78
N GLY A 329 36.23 -2.86 -10.70
CA GLY A 329 35.09 -2.06 -10.22
C GLY A 329 33.79 -2.29 -10.99
N THR A 330 33.72 -3.28 -11.87
CA THR A 330 32.46 -3.68 -12.52
C THR A 330 31.61 -4.52 -11.56
N ILE A 331 30.29 -4.38 -11.68
CA ILE A 331 29.32 -5.05 -10.79
C ILE A 331 28.63 -6.18 -11.54
N ASN A 332 28.56 -7.33 -10.89
CA ASN A 332 27.77 -8.46 -11.35
C ASN A 332 26.38 -8.40 -10.72
N TYR A 333 25.33 -8.59 -11.55
CA TYR A 333 23.94 -8.58 -11.12
C TYR A 333 23.34 -9.99 -11.26
N THR A 334 22.43 -10.29 -10.34
CA THR A 334 21.61 -11.51 -10.36
C THR A 334 20.14 -11.13 -10.41
N ASN A 335 19.38 -11.82 -11.26
CA ASN A 335 17.93 -11.70 -11.34
C ASN A 335 17.26 -12.73 -10.42
N ILE A 336 16.39 -12.25 -9.57
CA ILE A 336 15.58 -13.07 -8.65
C ILE A 336 14.12 -12.96 -9.11
N ASN A 337 13.55 -14.07 -9.55
CA ASN A 337 12.11 -14.17 -9.81
C ASN A 337 11.41 -14.70 -8.56
N SER A 338 10.48 -13.91 -8.02
CA SER A 338 9.67 -14.27 -6.85
C SER A 338 8.24 -14.58 -7.28
N ASP A 339 7.77 -15.80 -7.04
CA ASP A 339 6.37 -16.16 -7.19
C ASP A 339 5.55 -15.48 -6.10
N LEU A 340 4.53 -14.71 -6.50
CA LEU A 340 3.66 -13.95 -5.62
C LEU A 340 2.36 -14.70 -5.28
N THR A 341 2.23 -15.97 -5.67
CA THR A 341 1.06 -16.77 -5.31
C THR A 341 0.94 -16.89 -3.78
N GLN A 342 -0.19 -16.47 -3.24
CA GLN A 342 -0.44 -16.53 -1.81
C GLN A 342 -0.69 -17.97 -1.35
N THR A 343 0.21 -18.53 -0.57
CA THR A 343 0.10 -19.89 -0.02
C THR A 343 -0.81 -19.94 1.22
N THR A 344 -0.70 -18.95 2.09
CA THR A 344 -1.58 -18.78 3.25
C THR A 344 -2.63 -17.72 2.95
N LYS A 345 -3.91 -18.10 3.10
CA LYS A 345 -5.06 -17.25 2.79
C LYS A 345 -5.79 -16.91 4.06
N GLU A 346 -6.14 -15.65 4.22
CA GLU A 346 -6.99 -15.22 5.31
C GLU A 346 -8.40 -15.82 5.17
N LYS A 347 -9.00 -16.22 6.30
CA LYS A 347 -10.35 -16.77 6.39
C LYS A 347 -11.11 -16.06 7.48
N ASN A 348 -12.31 -15.59 7.16
CA ASN A 348 -13.10 -14.81 8.10
C ASN A 348 -14.44 -15.45 8.35
N ILE A 349 -14.87 -15.44 9.61
CA ILE A 349 -16.20 -15.80 10.04
C ILE A 349 -16.78 -14.61 10.78
N GLY A 350 -17.87 -14.04 10.25
CA GLY A 350 -18.50 -12.86 10.78
C GLY A 350 -19.94 -13.06 11.21
N PHE A 351 -20.34 -12.33 12.24
CA PHE A 351 -21.74 -12.19 12.67
C PHE A 351 -22.12 -10.70 12.61
N PHE A 352 -23.35 -10.42 12.23
CA PHE A 352 -23.87 -9.08 12.23
C PHE A 352 -25.33 -9.02 12.72
N TYR A 353 -25.67 -7.87 13.26
CA TYR A 353 -27.00 -7.48 13.67
C TYR A 353 -27.25 -6.04 13.24
N SER A 354 -28.35 -5.79 12.53
CA SER A 354 -28.76 -4.48 12.06
C SER A 354 -30.17 -4.19 12.51
N LYS A 355 -30.41 -2.98 13.04
CA LYS A 355 -31.73 -2.52 13.44
C LYS A 355 -31.99 -1.12 12.94
N SER A 356 -33.03 -0.94 12.13
CA SER A 356 -33.53 0.35 11.69
C SER A 356 -34.54 0.91 12.68
N PRO A 357 -34.57 2.26 12.93
CA PRO A 357 -35.61 2.89 13.70
C PRO A 357 -36.99 2.73 13.03
N GLU A 358 -38.07 2.69 13.83
CA GLU A 358 -39.42 2.47 13.31
C GLU A 358 -39.89 3.58 12.33
N HIS A 359 -39.32 4.75 12.44
CA HIS A 359 -39.72 5.92 11.62
C HIS A 359 -38.70 6.25 10.50
N ASP A 360 -37.58 5.51 10.39
CA ASP A 360 -36.55 5.78 9.40
C ASP A 360 -35.88 4.46 8.95
N LEU A 361 -36.45 3.82 7.94
CA LEU A 361 -35.92 2.58 7.35
C LEU A 361 -34.60 2.79 6.57
N ASP A 362 -34.27 4.05 6.26
CA ASP A 362 -33.00 4.38 5.60
C ASP A 362 -31.84 4.51 6.59
N ALA A 363 -32.13 4.58 7.89
CA ALA A 363 -31.13 4.56 8.95
C ALA A 363 -31.03 3.18 9.60
N SER A 364 -29.85 2.79 10.06
CA SER A 364 -29.65 1.56 10.84
C SER A 364 -28.55 1.71 11.88
N PHE A 365 -28.78 1.07 13.03
CA PHE A 365 -27.75 0.78 14.02
C PHE A 365 -27.24 -0.62 13.80
N ASN A 366 -25.93 -0.77 13.66
CA ASN A 366 -25.31 -2.02 13.28
C ASN A 366 -24.29 -2.45 14.34
N PHE A 367 -24.30 -3.72 14.65
CA PHE A 367 -23.27 -4.41 15.44
C PHE A 367 -22.67 -5.50 14.58
N SER A 368 -21.34 -5.60 14.59
CA SER A 368 -20.59 -6.66 13.89
C SER A 368 -19.54 -7.27 14.79
N ALA A 369 -19.29 -8.55 14.59
CA ALA A 369 -18.16 -9.28 15.18
C ALA A 369 -17.61 -10.24 14.13
N GLU A 370 -16.31 -10.21 13.90
CA GLU A 370 -15.64 -11.03 12.90
C GLU A 370 -14.38 -11.66 13.50
N TYR A 371 -14.28 -13.00 13.45
CA TYR A 371 -13.04 -13.72 13.69
C TYR A 371 -12.30 -13.86 12.37
N ARG A 372 -11.02 -13.56 12.39
CA ARG A 372 -10.11 -13.57 11.24
C ARG A 372 -8.96 -14.52 11.52
N GLN A 373 -8.84 -15.57 10.74
CA GLN A 373 -7.73 -16.51 10.78
C GLN A 373 -6.69 -16.11 9.73
N ASP A 374 -5.41 -16.21 10.08
CA ASP A 374 -4.27 -15.94 9.18
C ASP A 374 -4.33 -14.53 8.55
N VAL A 375 -4.57 -13.51 9.37
CA VAL A 375 -4.71 -12.11 8.97
C VAL A 375 -3.54 -11.66 8.11
N ALA A 376 -3.85 -10.97 7.02
CA ALA A 376 -2.88 -10.52 6.02
C ALA A 376 -2.06 -11.67 5.39
N GLY A 377 -2.61 -12.88 5.37
CA GLY A 377 -1.93 -14.05 4.82
C GLY A 377 -0.71 -14.51 5.61
N LYS A 378 -0.63 -14.15 6.89
CA LYS A 378 0.43 -14.57 7.81
C LYS A 378 -0.07 -15.71 8.69
N ASP A 379 0.54 -16.88 8.53
CA ASP A 379 0.19 -18.11 9.28
C ASP A 379 0.20 -17.86 10.80
N GLY A 380 -0.88 -18.28 11.45
CA GLY A 380 -1.07 -18.15 12.89
C GLY A 380 -1.28 -16.71 13.40
N ASN A 381 -1.48 -15.74 12.53
CA ASN A 381 -1.82 -14.36 12.90
C ASN A 381 -3.34 -14.18 12.93
N ASP A 382 -3.97 -14.52 14.04
CA ASP A 382 -5.41 -14.47 14.20
C ASP A 382 -5.86 -13.16 14.85
N GLY A 383 -7.08 -12.71 14.51
CA GLY A 383 -7.64 -11.46 15.01
C GLY A 383 -9.14 -11.53 15.22
N ILE A 384 -9.65 -10.59 16.02
CA ILE A 384 -11.09 -10.36 16.20
C ILE A 384 -11.36 -8.90 15.96
N ASN A 385 -12.32 -8.59 15.07
CA ASN A 385 -12.85 -7.28 14.88
C ASN A 385 -14.25 -7.19 15.48
N VAL A 386 -14.53 -6.10 16.20
CA VAL A 386 -15.87 -5.80 16.72
C VAL A 386 -16.20 -4.37 16.34
N GLY A 387 -17.34 -4.18 15.70
CA GLY A 387 -17.81 -2.87 15.23
C GLY A 387 -19.20 -2.52 15.75
N ILE A 388 -19.39 -1.25 16.04
CA ILE A 388 -20.70 -0.64 16.26
C ILE A 388 -20.75 0.62 15.41
N ASN A 389 -21.71 0.69 14.51
CA ASN A 389 -21.82 1.86 13.65
C ASN A 389 -23.30 2.27 13.43
N TYR A 390 -23.47 3.52 13.03
CA TYR A 390 -24.73 4.06 12.55
C TYR A 390 -24.58 4.37 11.07
N MET A 391 -25.44 3.81 10.23
CA MET A 391 -25.47 4.08 8.81
C MET A 391 -26.80 4.73 8.44
N LYS A 392 -26.75 5.67 7.49
CA LYS A 392 -27.92 6.27 6.86
C LYS A 392 -27.75 6.26 5.36
N LYS A 393 -28.71 5.63 4.65
CA LYS A 393 -28.76 5.73 3.19
C LYS A 393 -29.19 7.13 2.82
N LEU A 394 -28.33 7.86 2.15
CA LEU A 394 -28.67 9.13 1.54
C LEU A 394 -29.23 8.81 0.15
N SER A 395 -30.54 9.03 -0.03
CA SER A 395 -31.08 9.08 -1.39
C SER A 395 -30.51 10.33 -2.04
N LEU A 396 -29.77 10.17 -3.12
CA LEU A 396 -29.34 11.30 -3.94
C LEU A 396 -30.62 12.00 -4.46
N ALA A 397 -30.98 13.09 -3.81
CA ALA A 397 -32.04 13.95 -4.28
C ALA A 397 -31.57 14.54 -5.61
N CYS A 398 -31.97 13.89 -6.71
CA CYS A 398 -31.93 14.43 -8.06
C CYS A 398 -30.60 15.02 -8.58
N GLY A 399 -29.48 14.81 -7.89
CA GLY A 399 -28.15 15.26 -8.26
C GLY A 399 -27.29 14.15 -8.93
N ILE A 400 -26.35 14.55 -9.77
CA ILE A 400 -25.28 13.68 -10.24
C ILE A 400 -24.18 13.73 -9.18
N PRO A 401 -23.60 12.57 -8.77
CA PRO A 401 -22.53 12.57 -7.76
C PRO A 401 -21.36 13.48 -8.18
N ASP A 402 -20.91 14.29 -7.26
CA ASP A 402 -19.63 15.00 -7.37
C ASP A 402 -18.53 14.04 -6.89
N THR A 403 -17.63 13.71 -7.78
CA THR A 403 -16.54 12.75 -7.49
C THR A 403 -15.30 13.44 -6.92
N GLY A 404 -15.28 14.78 -6.91
CA GLY A 404 -14.09 15.57 -6.61
C GLY A 404 -13.02 15.51 -7.71
N LEU A 405 -13.27 14.77 -8.80
CA LEU A 405 -12.36 14.66 -9.95
C LEU A 405 -12.94 15.40 -11.15
N ASN A 406 -12.47 16.62 -11.40
CA ASN A 406 -13.02 17.52 -12.43
C ASN A 406 -13.19 16.89 -13.81
N PHE A 407 -12.25 16.03 -14.26
CA PHE A 407 -12.33 15.36 -15.56
C PHE A 407 -13.44 14.31 -15.59
N LEU A 408 -13.66 13.62 -14.47
CA LEU A 408 -14.63 12.54 -14.34
C LEU A 408 -16.03 13.10 -14.22
N ASP A 409 -16.23 14.14 -13.42
CA ASP A 409 -17.50 14.84 -13.26
C ASP A 409 -18.02 15.38 -14.59
N SER A 410 -17.13 15.91 -15.43
CA SER A 410 -17.47 16.38 -16.76
C SER A 410 -17.95 15.25 -17.70
N LYS A 411 -17.41 14.04 -17.55
CA LYS A 411 -17.83 12.86 -18.32
C LYS A 411 -19.12 12.26 -17.78
N ILE A 412 -19.23 12.11 -16.46
CA ILE A 412 -20.42 11.56 -15.79
C ILE A 412 -21.65 12.42 -16.09
N LYS A 413 -21.53 13.75 -16.00
CA LYS A 413 -22.62 14.69 -16.34
C LYS A 413 -23.17 14.54 -17.76
N LYS A 414 -22.38 13.99 -18.68
CA LYS A 414 -22.80 13.72 -20.06
C LYS A 414 -23.55 12.40 -20.25
N LEU A 415 -23.48 11.48 -19.28
CA LEU A 415 -24.09 10.15 -19.37
C LEU A 415 -25.59 10.23 -19.02
N LYS A 416 -26.44 10.22 -20.04
CA LYS A 416 -27.91 10.32 -19.88
C LYS A 416 -28.54 9.22 -19.01
N PHE A 417 -27.95 8.02 -18.99
CA PHE A 417 -28.47 6.88 -18.23
C PHE A 417 -28.25 7.00 -16.71
N LEU A 418 -27.37 7.90 -16.25
CA LEU A 418 -27.16 8.18 -14.83
C LEU A 418 -28.25 9.06 -14.23
N LYS A 419 -29.11 9.67 -15.05
CA LYS A 419 -30.20 10.50 -14.57
C LYS A 419 -31.31 9.63 -13.98
N ASN A 420 -31.61 9.84 -12.69
CA ASN A 420 -32.66 9.10 -12.01
C ASN A 420 -34.05 9.44 -12.66
N PRO A 421 -34.77 8.44 -13.21
CA PRO A 421 -36.06 8.69 -13.90
C PRO A 421 -37.15 9.24 -12.96
N LYS A 422 -37.00 9.11 -11.64
CA LYS A 422 -37.89 9.77 -10.66
C LYS A 422 -37.72 11.30 -10.65
N CYS A 423 -36.52 11.77 -10.99
CA CYS A 423 -36.13 13.17 -10.96
C CYS A 423 -36.20 13.88 -12.31
N TYR A 424 -36.06 13.14 -13.39
CA TYR A 424 -35.99 13.69 -14.73
C TYR A 424 -37.18 13.21 -15.59
N LYS A 425 -37.65 14.06 -16.50
CA LYS A 425 -38.58 13.68 -17.54
C LYS A 425 -37.85 12.90 -18.65
N ASP A 426 -38.60 12.25 -19.53
CA ASP A 426 -38.04 11.49 -20.64
C ASP A 426 -37.21 12.36 -21.61
N ASP A 427 -37.46 13.67 -21.64
CA ASP A 427 -36.68 14.66 -22.40
C ASP A 427 -35.36 15.06 -21.70
N GLY A 428 -35.10 14.53 -20.50
CA GLY A 428 -33.89 14.81 -19.70
C GLY A 428 -33.97 16.11 -18.90
N THR A 429 -35.14 16.77 -18.77
CA THR A 429 -35.36 17.93 -17.92
C THR A 429 -35.75 17.50 -16.49
N LEU A 430 -35.35 18.28 -15.46
CA LEU A 430 -35.74 18.05 -14.07
C LEU A 430 -37.25 18.18 -13.90
N LYS A 431 -37.89 17.28 -13.16
CA LYS A 431 -39.31 17.39 -12.77
C LYS A 431 -39.46 18.46 -11.70
N ALA A 432 -39.95 19.63 -12.07
CA ALA A 432 -40.03 20.81 -11.19
C ALA A 432 -40.82 20.61 -9.87
N ASN A 433 -41.67 19.58 -9.80
CA ASN A 433 -42.52 19.36 -8.62
C ASN A 433 -41.86 18.54 -7.48
N LEU A 434 -40.69 18.00 -7.68
CA LEU A 434 -39.96 17.22 -6.65
C LEU A 434 -39.30 18.11 -5.60
N TYR A 435 -39.00 19.34 -5.93
CA TYR A 435 -38.38 20.30 -5.01
C TYR A 435 -39.40 20.90 -4.00
N ASN A 436 -40.69 21.00 -4.36
CA ASN A 436 -41.70 21.66 -3.51
C ASN A 436 -42.22 20.80 -2.36
N ASN A 437 -42.12 19.46 -2.42
CA ASN A 437 -42.70 18.63 -1.37
C ASN A 437 -41.72 18.26 -0.24
N ASN A 438 -40.39 18.29 -0.47
CA ASN A 438 -39.42 18.00 0.60
C ASN A 438 -38.84 19.25 1.26
N THR A 439 -38.84 20.39 0.59
CA THR A 439 -38.32 21.65 1.16
C THR A 439 -39.29 22.29 2.16
N ASN A 440 -40.61 22.15 2.00
CA ASN A 440 -41.58 22.73 2.94
C ASN A 440 -41.52 22.06 4.33
N ASP A 441 -41.33 20.75 4.42
CA ASP A 441 -41.20 20.05 5.71
C ASP A 441 -39.89 20.39 6.44
N HIS A 442 -38.81 20.69 5.72
CA HIS A 442 -37.53 21.10 6.32
C HIS A 442 -37.53 22.60 6.70
N VAL A 443 -38.19 23.45 5.92
CA VAL A 443 -38.29 24.89 6.18
C VAL A 443 -39.11 25.16 7.46
N GLU A 444 -40.21 24.45 7.68
CA GLU A 444 -41.02 24.60 8.89
C GLU A 444 -40.30 24.10 10.16
N LYS A 445 -39.39 23.13 10.05
CA LYS A 445 -38.69 22.54 11.21
C LYS A 445 -37.37 23.23 11.60
N HIS A 446 -36.67 23.86 10.68
CA HIS A 446 -35.27 24.31 10.92
C HIS A 446 -34.99 25.77 10.47
N GLY A 447 -35.96 26.49 9.91
CA GLY A 447 -35.78 27.88 9.49
C GLY A 447 -34.77 28.12 8.39
N LEU A 448 -34.48 27.10 7.58
CA LEU A 448 -33.52 27.14 6.49
C LEU A 448 -34.20 26.89 5.14
N VAL A 449 -33.84 27.66 4.11
CA VAL A 449 -34.27 27.48 2.70
C VAL A 449 -33.05 27.15 1.88
N TYR A 450 -33.16 26.19 0.95
CA TYR A 450 -32.12 25.90 -0.01
C TYR A 450 -32.13 26.92 -1.13
N ASP A 451 -31.03 27.65 -1.27
CA ASP A 451 -30.84 28.64 -2.30
C ASP A 451 -30.17 27.99 -3.53
N LEU A 452 -30.89 28.02 -4.65
CA LEU A 452 -30.48 27.44 -5.92
C LEU A 452 -29.33 28.20 -6.63
N GLU A 453 -29.13 29.48 -6.27
CA GLU A 453 -28.04 30.28 -6.87
C GLU A 453 -26.69 30.05 -6.16
N THR A 454 -26.75 29.78 -4.86
CA THR A 454 -25.54 29.59 -4.04
C THR A 454 -25.26 28.13 -3.72
N ASP A 455 -26.17 27.19 -4.07
CA ASP A 455 -26.08 25.75 -3.78
C ASP A 455 -25.92 25.45 -2.27
N MET A 456 -26.52 26.31 -1.39
CA MET A 456 -26.40 26.21 0.06
C MET A 456 -27.76 26.41 0.76
N PHE A 457 -27.87 25.85 1.98
CA PHE A 457 -29.00 26.16 2.88
C PHE A 457 -28.78 27.51 3.55
N VAL A 458 -29.68 28.43 3.32
CA VAL A 458 -29.66 29.79 3.89
C VAL A 458 -30.85 30.01 4.86
N PRO A 459 -30.68 30.81 5.90
CA PRO A 459 -31.80 31.14 6.81
C PRO A 459 -32.94 31.81 6.07
N VAL A 460 -34.19 31.42 6.40
CA VAL A 460 -35.38 32.12 5.91
C VAL A 460 -35.33 33.56 6.41
N LYS A 461 -35.21 34.53 5.52
CA LYS A 461 -35.38 35.94 5.89
C LYS A 461 -36.84 36.16 6.19
N GLU A 462 -37.17 36.40 7.47
CA GLU A 462 -38.48 36.90 7.84
C GLU A 462 -38.75 38.20 7.06
N LYS A 463 -39.95 38.26 6.46
CA LYS A 463 -40.44 39.46 5.76
C LYS A 463 -40.99 40.44 6.74
#